data_1e1f7d5c6788c5d166949628b5bf9361
#
_entry.id   1e1f7d5c6788c5d166949628b5bf9361
#
_cell.length_a   1.000
_cell.length_b   1.000
_cell.length_c   1.000
_cell.angle_alpha   90.00
_cell.angle_beta   90.00
_cell.angle_gamma   90.00
#
_symmetry.space_group_name_H-M   'P 1'
#
loop_
_entity.id
_entity.type
_entity.pdbx_description
1 polymer ?
#
loop_
_entity_poly.entity_id
_entity_poly.type
_entity_poly.pdbx_seq_one_letter_code
_entity_poly.pdbx_strand_id
1 'polypeptide(L)'
;DVLIPRQDTELLVEQAITYIKSVKGNVDVLDMCTGSGCIAISIDRLCENAKVTAVDFSQKALVVAKENNALNKADVTFFQSDLFENVEKQYDVIVSNPPYIKTEEIESLMDEVRIHEPMMALDGDCDGLKFYKKIAKEGRQHLRSNGIIFFEIGYDQKQEVIDLIVKEEKYINTYSKKDLYDNDRIVITKVG
;
A
#
# COMPACT_ATOMS: atom_id res chain seq x y z
N ASP A 1 3.42 -15.51 9.20
CA ASP A 1 2.19 -15.41 8.39
C ASP A 1 2.04 -14.05 7.67
N VAL A 2 2.83 -13.05 8.03
CA VAL A 2 2.85 -11.71 7.44
C VAL A 2 4.27 -11.18 7.32
N LEU A 3 4.48 -10.19 6.44
CA LEU A 3 5.70 -9.38 6.41
C LEU A 3 5.82 -8.62 7.75
N ILE A 4 7.01 -8.62 8.35
CA ILE A 4 7.29 -7.79 9.52
C ILE A 4 7.40 -6.33 9.05
N PRO A 5 6.64 -5.39 9.65
CA PRO A 5 6.70 -3.98 9.25
C PRO A 5 8.13 -3.44 9.26
N ARG A 6 8.51 -2.75 8.18
CA ARG A 6 9.83 -2.13 8.03
C ARG A 6 9.78 -0.65 8.40
N GLN A 7 10.92 -0.12 8.79
CA GLN A 7 11.05 1.31 9.08
C GLN A 7 10.71 2.19 7.87
N ASP A 8 11.00 1.70 6.66
CA ASP A 8 10.70 2.40 5.41
C ASP A 8 9.19 2.64 5.22
N THR A 9 8.35 1.73 5.71
CA THR A 9 6.88 1.85 5.66
C THR A 9 6.37 3.01 6.53
N GLU A 10 7.14 3.46 7.55
CA GLU A 10 6.77 4.62 8.36
C GLU A 10 6.66 5.89 7.50
N LEU A 11 7.55 6.07 6.52
CA LEU A 11 7.49 7.20 5.60
C LEU A 11 6.20 7.20 4.76
N LEU A 12 5.76 6.03 4.28
CA LEU A 12 4.50 5.87 3.55
C LEU A 12 3.32 6.33 4.42
N VAL A 13 3.27 5.86 5.66
CA VAL A 13 2.23 6.20 6.64
C VAL A 13 2.25 7.70 6.96
N GLU A 14 3.41 8.31 7.21
CA GLU A 14 3.54 9.74 7.46
C GLU A 14 3.03 10.61 6.31
N GLN A 15 3.36 10.23 5.06
CA GLN A 15 2.88 10.97 3.88
C GLN A 15 1.36 10.86 3.72
N ALA A 16 0.80 9.67 3.92
CA ALA A 16 -0.64 9.44 3.88
C ALA A 16 -1.36 10.24 4.98
N ILE A 17 -0.87 10.18 6.23
CA ILE A 17 -1.42 10.93 7.38
C ILE A 17 -1.35 12.44 7.13
N THR A 18 -0.23 12.96 6.63
CA THR A 18 -0.07 14.38 6.32
C THR A 18 -1.11 14.84 5.30
N TYR A 19 -1.33 14.06 4.27
CA TYR A 19 -2.38 14.34 3.27
C TYR A 19 -3.77 14.28 3.89
N ILE A 20 -4.13 13.21 4.59
CA ILE A 20 -5.45 12.99 5.19
C ILE A 20 -5.80 14.15 6.14
N LYS A 21 -4.88 14.56 7.00
CA LYS A 21 -5.07 15.70 7.91
C LYS A 21 -5.25 17.05 7.20
N SER A 22 -4.77 17.19 5.98
CA SER A 22 -4.94 18.40 5.17
C SER A 22 -6.32 18.50 4.52
N VAL A 23 -7.04 17.39 4.42
CA VAL A 23 -8.38 17.31 3.79
C VAL A 23 -9.45 17.73 4.78
N LYS A 24 -10.38 18.59 4.36
CA LYS A 24 -11.55 18.95 5.17
C LYS A 24 -12.64 17.87 5.06
N GLY A 25 -13.15 17.44 6.21
CA GLY A 25 -14.20 16.41 6.28
C GLY A 25 -13.63 14.99 6.36
N ASN A 26 -14.51 14.01 6.27
CA ASN A 26 -14.13 12.60 6.37
C ASN A 26 -13.41 12.12 5.11
N VAL A 27 -12.44 11.26 5.28
CA VAL A 27 -11.61 10.66 4.24
C VAL A 27 -11.77 9.15 4.27
N ASP A 28 -12.31 8.56 3.21
CA ASP A 28 -12.34 7.11 3.05
C ASP A 28 -10.98 6.62 2.54
N VAL A 29 -10.34 5.73 3.29
CA VAL A 29 -9.01 5.19 3.00
C VAL A 29 -9.10 3.70 2.71
N LEU A 30 -8.41 3.22 1.68
CA LEU A 30 -8.20 1.82 1.39
C LEU A 30 -6.71 1.47 1.55
N ASP A 31 -6.41 0.56 2.47
CA ASP A 31 -5.09 -0.08 2.58
C ASP A 31 -5.11 -1.40 1.79
N MET A 32 -4.37 -1.43 0.68
CA MET A 32 -4.29 -2.55 -0.25
C MET A 32 -3.03 -3.37 0.01
N CYS A 33 -3.17 -4.69 0.13
CA CYS A 33 -2.12 -5.62 0.57
C CYS A 33 -1.70 -5.33 2.02
N THR A 34 -2.68 -5.28 2.92
CA THR A 34 -2.52 -4.75 4.29
C THR A 34 -1.57 -5.55 5.18
N GLY A 35 -1.35 -6.84 4.89
CA GLY A 35 -0.47 -7.70 5.66
C GLY A 35 -0.85 -7.76 7.14
N SER A 36 0.01 -7.23 7.99
CA SER A 36 -0.21 -7.17 9.46
C SER A 36 -1.23 -6.11 9.89
N GLY A 37 -1.73 -5.28 8.96
CA GLY A 37 -2.61 -4.16 9.25
C GLY A 37 -1.90 -2.90 9.74
N CYS A 38 -0.57 -2.86 9.75
CA CYS A 38 0.18 -1.78 10.40
C CYS A 38 -0.11 -0.40 9.78
N ILE A 39 -0.24 -0.30 8.45
CA ILE A 39 -0.55 0.95 7.74
C ILE A 39 -1.97 1.39 8.10
N ALA A 40 -2.96 0.52 7.90
CA ALA A 40 -4.36 0.80 8.18
C ALA A 40 -4.60 1.24 9.63
N ILE A 41 -4.05 0.48 10.58
CA ILE A 41 -4.19 0.74 12.01
C ILE A 41 -3.53 2.07 12.39
N SER A 42 -2.34 2.36 11.85
CA SER A 42 -1.66 3.63 12.12
C SER A 42 -2.46 4.83 11.59
N ILE A 43 -3.03 4.73 10.39
CA ILE A 43 -3.87 5.79 9.82
C ILE A 43 -5.13 6.00 10.68
N ASP A 44 -5.83 4.93 11.05
CA ASP A 44 -7.03 5.01 11.89
C ASP A 44 -6.74 5.67 13.24
N ARG A 45 -5.65 5.24 13.89
CA ARG A 45 -5.28 5.76 15.22
C ARG A 45 -4.80 7.21 15.22
N LEU A 46 -4.23 7.68 14.12
CA LEU A 46 -3.60 8.99 14.02
C LEU A 46 -4.40 10.03 13.23
N CYS A 47 -5.50 9.62 12.58
CA CYS A 47 -6.36 10.50 11.79
C CYS A 47 -7.84 10.34 12.19
N GLU A 48 -8.34 11.20 13.05
CA GLU A 48 -9.75 11.17 13.51
C GLU A 48 -10.78 11.31 12.37
N ASN A 49 -10.37 11.91 11.25
CA ASN A 49 -11.21 12.09 10.07
C ASN A 49 -11.09 10.96 9.06
N ALA A 50 -10.29 9.91 9.31
CA ALA A 50 -10.15 8.77 8.42
C ALA A 50 -11.19 7.69 8.72
N LYS A 51 -11.76 7.10 7.67
CA LYS A 51 -12.50 5.84 7.73
C LYS A 51 -11.75 4.79 6.94
N VAL A 52 -11.12 3.86 7.62
CA VAL A 52 -10.15 2.95 7.03
C VAL A 52 -10.77 1.59 6.73
N THR A 53 -10.55 1.15 5.50
CA THR A 53 -10.80 -0.21 5.03
C THR A 53 -9.47 -0.82 4.64
N ALA A 54 -9.26 -2.09 4.93
CA ALA A 54 -8.02 -2.79 4.61
C ALA A 54 -8.31 -4.16 3.99
N VAL A 55 -7.61 -4.49 2.93
CA VAL A 55 -7.79 -5.74 2.21
C VAL A 55 -6.47 -6.48 2.02
N ASP A 56 -6.56 -7.80 2.03
CA ASP A 56 -5.45 -8.68 1.70
C ASP A 56 -5.97 -9.94 0.99
N PHE A 57 -5.14 -10.53 0.15
CA PHE A 57 -5.42 -11.83 -0.47
C PHE A 57 -5.35 -12.97 0.56
N SER A 58 -4.45 -12.86 1.53
CA SER A 58 -4.18 -13.86 2.55
C SER A 58 -5.15 -13.78 3.73
N GLN A 59 -6.02 -14.77 3.87
CA GLN A 59 -6.86 -14.89 5.05
C GLN A 59 -6.05 -14.99 6.35
N LYS A 60 -4.84 -15.60 6.31
CA LYS A 60 -3.94 -15.67 7.47
C LYS A 60 -3.42 -14.29 7.87
N ALA A 61 -3.07 -13.46 6.90
CA ALA A 61 -2.66 -12.08 7.17
C ALA A 61 -3.79 -11.29 7.82
N LEU A 62 -5.02 -11.45 7.34
CA LEU A 62 -6.19 -10.79 7.92
C LEU A 62 -6.51 -11.23 9.35
N VAL A 63 -6.18 -12.45 9.74
CA VAL A 63 -6.29 -12.89 11.15
C VAL A 63 -5.34 -12.06 12.01
N VAL A 64 -4.06 -11.97 11.62
CA VAL A 64 -3.04 -11.16 12.32
C VAL A 64 -3.44 -9.68 12.36
N ALA A 65 -3.90 -9.14 11.24
CA ALA A 65 -4.33 -7.74 11.15
C ALA A 65 -5.50 -7.44 12.11
N LYS A 66 -6.48 -8.32 12.23
CA LYS A 66 -7.62 -8.17 13.16
C LYS A 66 -7.18 -8.27 14.61
N GLU A 67 -6.23 -9.14 14.94
CA GLU A 67 -5.65 -9.22 16.28
C GLU A 67 -4.92 -7.92 16.64
N ASN A 68 -4.08 -7.43 15.72
CA ASN A 68 -3.38 -6.15 15.89
C ASN A 68 -4.35 -4.97 16.02
N ASN A 69 -5.43 -4.97 15.23
CA ASN A 69 -6.48 -3.95 15.33
C ASN A 69 -7.12 -3.92 16.72
N ALA A 70 -7.47 -5.09 17.27
CA ALA A 70 -8.03 -5.20 18.60
C ALA A 70 -7.04 -4.73 19.70
N LEU A 71 -5.76 -5.15 19.60
CA LEU A 71 -4.71 -4.74 20.53
C LEU A 71 -4.49 -3.23 20.56
N ASN A 72 -4.56 -2.58 19.39
CA ASN A 72 -4.39 -1.15 19.23
C ASN A 72 -5.68 -0.34 19.42
N LYS A 73 -6.82 -1.00 19.66
CA LYS A 73 -8.15 -0.37 19.80
C LYS A 73 -8.48 0.52 18.59
N ALA A 74 -8.14 0.03 17.39
CA ALA A 74 -8.46 0.70 16.14
C ALA A 74 -9.81 0.19 15.59
N ASP A 75 -10.41 0.96 14.67
CA ASP A 75 -11.72 0.67 14.05
C ASP A 75 -11.61 0.48 12.54
N VAL A 76 -10.70 -0.40 12.13
CA VAL A 76 -10.47 -0.72 10.72
C VAL A 76 -11.41 -1.84 10.25
N THR A 77 -12.01 -1.67 9.07
CA THR A 77 -12.80 -2.72 8.41
C THR A 77 -11.89 -3.62 7.57
N PHE A 78 -11.83 -4.92 7.87
CA PHE A 78 -10.99 -5.89 7.13
C PHE A 78 -11.82 -6.91 6.38
N PHE A 79 -11.49 -7.14 5.09
CA PHE A 79 -12.03 -8.27 4.32
C PHE A 79 -11.03 -8.80 3.29
N GLN A 80 -11.25 -10.05 2.85
CA GLN A 80 -10.40 -10.71 1.87
C GLN A 80 -10.73 -10.24 0.46
N SER A 81 -9.68 -9.89 -0.31
CA SER A 81 -9.81 -9.52 -1.73
C SER A 81 -8.50 -9.80 -2.48
N ASP A 82 -8.59 -10.29 -3.70
CA ASP A 82 -7.47 -10.20 -4.67
C ASP A 82 -7.51 -8.80 -5.28
N LEU A 83 -6.72 -7.91 -4.70
CA LEU A 83 -6.74 -6.48 -5.00
C LEU A 83 -8.17 -5.93 -4.94
N PHE A 84 -8.73 -5.47 -6.06
CA PHE A 84 -10.03 -4.82 -6.12
C PHE A 84 -11.23 -5.76 -6.31
N GLU A 85 -11.02 -7.09 -6.41
CA GLU A 85 -12.07 -8.05 -6.78
C GLU A 85 -13.35 -7.94 -5.91
N ASN A 86 -13.18 -7.73 -4.59
CA ASN A 86 -14.28 -7.59 -3.63
C ASN A 86 -14.44 -6.15 -3.11
N VAL A 87 -13.82 -5.17 -3.77
CA VAL A 87 -13.88 -3.75 -3.40
C VAL A 87 -15.01 -3.07 -4.18
N GLU A 88 -16.13 -2.78 -3.53
CA GLU A 88 -17.32 -2.26 -4.20
C GLU A 88 -17.41 -0.72 -4.21
N LYS A 89 -16.79 -0.05 -3.23
CA LYS A 89 -16.91 1.42 -3.08
C LYS A 89 -15.69 2.17 -3.62
N GLN A 90 -15.85 3.49 -3.72
CA GLN A 90 -14.76 4.41 -4.04
C GLN A 90 -14.19 5.05 -2.77
N TYR A 91 -12.89 5.37 -2.83
CA TYR A 91 -12.10 5.93 -1.74
C TYR A 91 -11.50 7.27 -2.14
N ASP A 92 -11.13 8.07 -1.15
CA ASP A 92 -10.38 9.31 -1.36
C ASP A 92 -8.88 9.03 -1.43
N VAL A 93 -8.44 7.99 -0.71
CA VAL A 93 -7.03 7.58 -0.61
C VAL A 93 -6.93 6.07 -0.78
N ILE A 94 -5.99 5.64 -1.61
CA ILE A 94 -5.49 4.26 -1.63
C ILE A 94 -4.05 4.31 -1.15
N VAL A 95 -3.69 3.46 -0.20
CA VAL A 95 -2.31 3.26 0.24
C VAL A 95 -1.94 1.80 0.04
N SER A 96 -0.72 1.51 -0.41
CA SER A 96 -0.28 0.13 -0.61
C SER A 96 1.22 -0.02 -0.46
N ASN A 97 1.62 -1.05 0.28
CA ASN A 97 2.95 -1.63 0.23
C ASN A 97 2.81 -3.05 -0.38
N PRO A 98 2.71 -3.17 -1.70
CA PRO A 98 2.50 -4.46 -2.35
C PRO A 98 3.81 -5.25 -2.45
N PRO A 99 3.79 -6.57 -2.67
CA PRO A 99 4.98 -7.34 -3.00
C PRO A 99 5.66 -6.78 -4.27
N TYR A 100 6.97 -6.50 -4.17
CA TYR A 100 7.72 -5.83 -5.24
C TYR A 100 9.09 -6.43 -5.55
N ILE A 101 9.48 -7.51 -4.89
CA ILE A 101 10.76 -8.17 -5.15
C ILE A 101 10.62 -9.05 -6.40
N LYS A 102 11.61 -9.00 -7.30
CA LYS A 102 11.62 -9.88 -8.46
C LYS A 102 11.78 -11.33 -8.02
N THR A 103 11.03 -12.24 -8.63
CA THR A 103 11.05 -13.66 -8.26
C THR A 103 12.48 -14.22 -8.21
N GLU A 104 13.34 -13.85 -9.17
CA GLU A 104 14.74 -14.31 -9.25
C GLU A 104 15.63 -13.76 -8.12
N GLU A 105 15.28 -12.63 -7.51
CA GLU A 105 16.06 -12.01 -6.44
C GLU A 105 15.73 -12.60 -5.05
N ILE A 106 14.59 -13.28 -4.90
CA ILE A 106 14.12 -13.79 -3.61
C ILE A 106 15.10 -14.79 -3.01
N GLU A 107 15.71 -15.65 -3.84
CA GLU A 107 16.71 -16.62 -3.38
C GLU A 107 18.00 -15.97 -2.85
N SER A 108 18.27 -14.72 -3.22
CA SER A 108 19.44 -13.95 -2.77
C SER A 108 19.19 -13.12 -1.51
N LEU A 109 17.96 -13.09 -1.01
CA LEU A 109 17.61 -12.37 0.22
C LEU A 109 18.26 -13.00 1.44
N MET A 110 18.45 -12.20 2.49
CA MET A 110 18.91 -12.69 3.78
C MET A 110 17.99 -13.79 4.30
N ASP A 111 18.57 -14.77 4.96
CA ASP A 111 17.82 -15.94 5.46
C ASP A 111 16.65 -15.56 6.37
N GLU A 112 16.78 -14.51 7.17
CA GLU A 112 15.72 -14.01 8.04
C GLU A 112 14.45 -13.62 7.26
N VAL A 113 14.63 -13.08 6.05
CA VAL A 113 13.52 -12.70 5.15
C VAL A 113 13.06 -13.93 4.37
N ARG A 114 13.98 -14.58 3.67
CA ARG A 114 13.68 -15.67 2.75
C ARG A 114 13.02 -16.89 3.42
N ILE A 115 13.42 -17.23 4.65
CA ILE A 115 12.94 -18.43 5.36
C ILE A 115 11.68 -18.15 6.19
N HIS A 116 11.58 -16.96 6.76
CA HIS A 116 10.55 -16.67 7.78
C HIS A 116 9.38 -15.83 7.27
N GLU A 117 9.57 -15.08 6.18
CA GLU A 117 8.48 -14.27 5.63
C GLU A 117 7.75 -15.02 4.49
N PRO A 118 6.43 -14.84 4.37
CA PRO A 118 5.67 -15.53 3.32
C PRO A 118 6.11 -15.10 1.93
N MET A 119 6.40 -16.05 1.05
CA MET A 119 6.75 -15.79 -0.36
C MET A 119 5.77 -14.82 -1.03
N MET A 120 4.47 -14.99 -0.79
CA MET A 120 3.44 -14.13 -1.37
C MET A 120 3.49 -12.67 -0.91
N ALA A 121 4.17 -12.36 0.21
CA ALA A 121 4.37 -11.01 0.69
C ALA A 121 5.62 -10.33 0.08
N LEU A 122 6.44 -11.10 -0.63
CA LEU A 122 7.71 -10.65 -1.23
C LEU A 122 7.63 -10.58 -2.76
N ASP A 123 7.02 -11.59 -3.39
CA ASP A 123 7.10 -11.86 -4.83
C ASP A 123 6.23 -10.90 -5.65
N GLY A 124 6.89 -9.96 -6.32
CA GLY A 124 6.32 -9.02 -7.28
C GLY A 124 6.29 -9.54 -8.73
N ASP A 125 6.56 -10.83 -8.95
CA ASP A 125 6.70 -11.48 -10.27
C ASP A 125 8.05 -11.14 -10.95
N CYS A 126 8.22 -11.54 -12.23
CA CYS A 126 9.48 -11.48 -12.97
C CYS A 126 10.14 -10.09 -13.03
N ASP A 127 9.36 -9.01 -12.97
CA ASP A 127 9.86 -7.63 -13.00
C ASP A 127 9.58 -6.83 -11.72
N GLY A 128 8.99 -7.47 -10.69
CA GLY A 128 8.64 -6.79 -9.44
C GLY A 128 7.48 -5.78 -9.56
N LEU A 129 6.83 -5.68 -10.73
CA LEU A 129 5.86 -4.62 -11.02
C LEU A 129 4.41 -5.12 -11.12
N LYS A 130 4.16 -6.39 -10.91
CA LYS A 130 2.86 -7.03 -11.10
C LYS A 130 1.71 -6.30 -10.40
N PHE A 131 1.89 -6.00 -9.13
CA PHE A 131 0.85 -5.36 -8.33
C PHE A 131 0.67 -3.89 -8.68
N TYR A 132 1.75 -3.16 -8.93
CA TYR A 132 1.66 -1.76 -9.40
C TYR A 132 0.88 -1.64 -10.70
N LYS A 133 1.12 -2.54 -11.67
CA LYS A 133 0.37 -2.60 -12.94
C LYS A 133 -1.12 -2.77 -12.72
N LYS A 134 -1.50 -3.73 -11.88
CA LYS A 134 -2.91 -3.99 -11.57
C LYS A 134 -3.55 -2.82 -10.82
N ILE A 135 -2.89 -2.32 -9.75
CA ILE A 135 -3.43 -1.25 -8.93
C ILE A 135 -3.54 0.06 -9.73
N ALA A 136 -2.56 0.41 -10.56
CA ALA A 136 -2.64 1.60 -11.40
C ALA A 136 -3.77 1.49 -12.44
N LYS A 137 -3.93 0.33 -13.07
CA LYS A 137 -4.96 0.11 -14.10
C LYS A 137 -6.37 0.18 -13.54
N GLU A 138 -6.61 -0.44 -12.39
CA GLU A 138 -7.95 -0.61 -11.80
C GLU A 138 -8.29 0.47 -10.77
N GLY A 139 -7.28 0.99 -10.07
CA GLY A 139 -7.45 1.92 -8.94
C GLY A 139 -8.24 3.19 -9.29
N ARG A 140 -8.18 3.66 -10.55
CA ARG A 140 -8.99 4.81 -10.99
C ARG A 140 -10.49 4.61 -10.77
N GLN A 141 -11.00 3.40 -10.95
CA GLN A 141 -12.43 3.10 -10.80
C GLN A 141 -12.84 3.10 -9.31
N HIS A 142 -11.87 2.85 -8.42
CA HIS A 142 -12.05 2.80 -6.97
C HIS A 142 -11.60 4.09 -6.27
N LEU A 143 -11.23 5.13 -7.03
CA LEU A 143 -10.94 6.45 -6.51
C LEU A 143 -12.03 7.46 -6.89
N ARG A 144 -12.38 8.32 -5.93
CA ARG A 144 -13.19 9.51 -6.18
C ARG A 144 -12.41 10.52 -7.02
N SER A 145 -13.10 11.55 -7.54
CA SER A 145 -12.45 12.67 -8.20
C SER A 145 -11.41 13.32 -7.26
N ASN A 146 -10.21 13.59 -7.78
CA ASN A 146 -9.05 14.05 -7.02
C ASN A 146 -8.51 13.06 -5.97
N GLY A 147 -8.92 11.81 -6.02
CA GLY A 147 -8.37 10.76 -5.17
C GLY A 147 -6.87 10.55 -5.42
N ILE A 148 -6.19 9.98 -4.45
CA ILE A 148 -4.73 9.85 -4.42
C ILE A 148 -4.30 8.43 -4.10
N ILE A 149 -3.21 7.99 -4.71
CA ILE A 149 -2.56 6.71 -4.38
C ILE A 149 -1.17 7.00 -3.81
N PHE A 150 -0.84 6.28 -2.76
CA PHE A 150 0.50 6.21 -2.17
C PHE A 150 1.00 4.77 -2.31
N PHE A 151 2.16 4.60 -2.97
CA PHE A 151 2.84 3.32 -3.08
C PHE A 151 4.17 3.34 -2.33
N GLU A 152 4.45 2.31 -1.53
CA GLU A 152 5.83 1.96 -1.22
C GLU A 152 6.45 1.25 -2.42
N ILE A 153 7.73 1.51 -2.70
CA ILE A 153 8.47 0.94 -3.82
C ILE A 153 9.86 0.43 -3.39
N GLY A 154 10.42 -0.49 -4.15
CA GLY A 154 11.84 -0.80 -4.08
C GLY A 154 12.69 0.43 -4.45
N TYR A 155 13.87 0.55 -3.84
CA TYR A 155 14.75 1.72 -3.98
C TYR A 155 15.18 2.01 -5.43
N ASP A 156 15.13 1.02 -6.29
CA ASP A 156 15.51 1.05 -7.71
C ASP A 156 14.34 1.08 -8.69
N GLN A 157 13.09 0.99 -8.20
CA GLN A 157 11.89 0.85 -9.04
C GLN A 157 11.18 2.17 -9.41
N LYS A 158 11.67 3.29 -8.92
CA LYS A 158 11.02 4.61 -9.09
C LYS A 158 10.60 4.90 -10.53
N GLN A 159 11.55 4.80 -11.47
CA GLN A 159 11.27 5.22 -12.84
C GLN A 159 10.25 4.31 -13.51
N GLU A 160 10.38 3.01 -13.30
CA GLU A 160 9.49 2.00 -13.88
C GLU A 160 8.05 2.15 -13.36
N VAL A 161 7.89 2.39 -12.04
CA VAL A 161 6.58 2.60 -11.43
C VAL A 161 5.96 3.91 -11.91
N ILE A 162 6.73 5.01 -12.02
CA ILE A 162 6.22 6.28 -12.55
C ILE A 162 5.81 6.12 -14.01
N ASP A 163 6.64 5.52 -14.86
CA ASP A 163 6.35 5.32 -16.28
C ASP A 163 5.10 4.47 -16.49
N LEU A 164 4.91 3.45 -15.66
CA LEU A 164 3.72 2.60 -15.65
C LEU A 164 2.46 3.40 -15.32
N ILE A 165 2.50 4.23 -14.28
CA ILE A 165 1.36 5.05 -13.84
C ILE A 165 1.01 6.10 -14.91
N VAL A 166 2.02 6.78 -15.46
CA VAL A 166 1.83 7.82 -16.49
C VAL A 166 1.20 7.26 -17.76
N LYS A 167 1.53 6.02 -18.15
CA LYS A 167 0.91 5.34 -19.30
C LYS A 167 -0.60 5.15 -19.19
N GLU A 168 -1.14 5.12 -17.98
CA GLU A 168 -2.59 4.99 -17.76
C GLU A 168 -3.38 6.27 -18.12
N GLU A 169 -2.72 7.41 -18.42
CA GLU A 169 -3.32 8.70 -18.84
C GLU A 169 -4.45 9.22 -17.92
N LYS A 170 -4.66 8.58 -16.80
CA LYS A 170 -5.73 8.85 -15.82
C LYS A 170 -5.22 9.54 -14.57
N TYR A 171 -3.91 9.55 -14.43
CA TYR A 171 -3.22 10.07 -13.26
C TYR A 171 -2.42 11.32 -13.61
N ILE A 172 -2.37 12.23 -12.66
CA ILE A 172 -1.65 13.49 -12.77
C ILE A 172 -0.73 13.69 -11.55
N ASN A 173 0.25 14.56 -11.68
CA ASN A 173 1.13 14.93 -10.57
C ASN A 173 1.81 13.69 -9.90
N THR A 174 2.33 12.78 -10.73
CA THR A 174 3.07 11.61 -10.24
C THR A 174 4.50 12.02 -9.87
N TYR A 175 4.90 11.72 -8.62
CA TYR A 175 6.24 12.04 -8.11
C TYR A 175 6.67 11.04 -7.04
N SER A 176 7.98 11.01 -6.74
CA SER A 176 8.54 10.16 -5.68
C SER A 176 8.96 10.97 -4.46
N LYS A 177 9.08 10.26 -3.34
CA LYS A 177 9.71 10.75 -2.12
C LYS A 177 10.80 9.78 -1.67
N LYS A 178 11.84 10.32 -1.05
CA LYS A 178 12.99 9.58 -0.58
C LYS A 178 12.93 9.36 0.94
N ASP A 179 13.54 8.27 1.38
CA ASP A 179 13.78 7.99 2.78
C ASP A 179 14.95 8.86 3.34
N LEU A 180 15.28 8.67 4.62
CA LEU A 180 16.37 9.40 5.28
C LEU A 180 17.77 9.06 4.73
N TYR A 181 17.89 7.98 3.96
CA TYR A 181 19.14 7.54 3.32
C TYR A 181 19.24 7.96 1.85
N ASP A 182 18.34 8.84 1.39
CA ASP A 182 18.26 9.35 0.01
C ASP A 182 17.85 8.28 -1.03
N ASN A 183 17.26 7.15 -0.62
CA ASN A 183 16.69 6.17 -1.52
C ASN A 183 15.25 6.53 -1.87
N ASP A 184 14.87 6.40 -3.15
CA ASP A 184 13.48 6.53 -3.56
C ASP A 184 12.64 5.42 -2.90
N ARG A 185 11.59 5.79 -2.16
CA ARG A 185 10.83 4.82 -1.36
C ARG A 185 9.33 4.90 -1.55
N ILE A 186 8.82 6.04 -1.96
CA ILE A 186 7.39 6.23 -2.16
C ILE A 186 7.13 6.85 -3.52
N VAL A 187 6.11 6.37 -4.22
CA VAL A 187 5.51 7.03 -5.38
C VAL A 187 4.10 7.46 -5.03
N ILE A 188 3.79 8.71 -5.36
CA ILE A 188 2.50 9.34 -5.08
C ILE A 188 1.90 9.81 -6.40
N THR A 189 0.60 9.55 -6.60
CA THR A 189 -0.10 9.99 -7.80
C THR A 189 -1.54 10.36 -7.50
N LYS A 190 -2.10 11.30 -8.26
CA LYS A 190 -3.50 11.71 -8.16
C LYS A 190 -4.28 11.35 -9.40
N VAL A 191 -5.57 11.14 -9.21
CA VAL A 191 -6.52 11.02 -10.32
C VAL A 191 -6.78 12.40 -10.92
N GLY A 192 -6.70 12.49 -12.24
CA GLY A 192 -7.06 13.66 -13.03
C GLY A 192 -8.56 13.83 -13.18
#